data_72192cc896965a7ad5d5dd129cc2bb75
#
_entry.id   72192cc896965a7ad5d5dd129cc2bb75
#
_cell.length_a   1.000
_cell.length_b   1.000
_cell.length_c   1.000
_cell.angle_alpha   90.00
_cell.angle_beta   90.00
_cell.angle_gamma   90.00
#
_symmetry.space_group_name_H-M   'P 1'
#
loop_
_entity.id
_entity.type
_entity.pdbx_description
1 polymer ?
#
loop_
_entity_poly.entity_id
_entity_poly.type
_entity_poly.pdbx_seq_one_letter_code
_entity_poly.pdbx_strand_id
1 'polypeptide(L)'
;MNILTLTSFVYVFCGDYVAATAQLDELAELAEEKGTRYWRDAAMWLQRWVLGLAGRAPEDIHMLTSAITTFRSTGATIYAPTQLSYLATAYAKLGQFDDARRSIGEAITAMETSKETWFEAELNRIAGEIALKSSEPDAAKAEEYFERALAVARQQQAKSWELRAAMSLARLWRDQGKVQQARELLAPVYGWFTEGFDTRDLKEAKALLDELAA
;
A
#
# COMPACT_ATOMS: atom_id res chain seq x y z
N MET A 1 -8.49 19.79 8.82
CA MET A 1 -8.72 18.36 8.76
C MET A 1 -8.32 17.72 7.42
N ASN A 2 -8.84 18.15 6.26
CA ASN A 2 -8.40 17.59 4.97
C ASN A 2 -6.89 17.66 4.75
N ILE A 3 -6.25 18.78 5.08
CA ILE A 3 -4.79 18.95 4.93
C ILE A 3 -4.04 17.92 5.78
N LEU A 4 -4.40 17.76 7.05
CA LEU A 4 -3.76 16.78 7.95
C LEU A 4 -3.88 15.35 7.42
N THR A 5 -5.04 14.99 6.88
CA THR A 5 -5.26 13.68 6.24
C THR A 5 -4.34 13.51 5.03
N LEU A 6 -4.31 14.47 4.10
CA LEU A 6 -3.50 14.36 2.89
C LEU A 6 -2.00 14.35 3.19
N THR A 7 -1.53 15.18 4.12
CA THR A 7 -0.13 15.17 4.54
C THR A 7 0.25 13.88 5.25
N SER A 8 -0.64 13.28 6.05
CA SER A 8 -0.38 11.98 6.65
C SER A 8 -0.17 10.87 5.60
N PHE A 9 -0.93 10.87 4.50
CA PHE A 9 -0.69 9.95 3.38
C PHE A 9 0.70 10.16 2.75
N VAL A 10 1.11 11.42 2.54
CA VAL A 10 2.45 11.71 2.00
C VAL A 10 3.53 11.13 2.89
N TYR A 11 3.48 11.36 4.21
CA TYR A 11 4.44 10.78 5.15
C TYR A 11 4.41 9.26 5.17
N VAL A 12 3.23 8.65 5.13
CA VAL A 12 3.09 7.18 5.03
C VAL A 12 3.77 6.65 3.78
N PHE A 13 3.56 7.28 2.63
CA PHE A 13 4.16 6.82 1.37
C PHE A 13 5.67 7.06 1.31
N CYS A 14 6.19 8.05 2.03
CA CYS A 14 7.63 8.25 2.23
C CYS A 14 8.24 7.30 3.28
N GLY A 15 7.41 6.57 4.03
CA GLY A 15 7.86 5.68 5.11
C GLY A 15 8.15 6.40 6.43
N ASP A 16 7.82 7.69 6.54
CA ASP A 16 7.93 8.48 7.78
C ASP A 16 6.68 8.30 8.65
N TYR A 17 6.63 7.16 9.32
CA TYR A 17 5.50 6.82 10.19
C TYR A 17 5.42 7.68 11.45
N VAL A 18 6.53 8.31 11.88
CA VAL A 18 6.54 9.21 13.03
C VAL A 18 5.80 10.50 12.68
N ALA A 19 6.17 11.13 11.58
CA ALA A 19 5.48 12.33 11.11
C ALA A 19 4.01 12.05 10.74
N ALA A 20 3.72 10.89 10.11
CA ALA A 20 2.36 10.48 9.83
C ALA A 20 1.51 10.37 11.11
N THR A 21 2.05 9.74 12.16
CA THR A 21 1.35 9.61 13.46
C THR A 21 1.05 10.97 14.06
N ALA A 22 2.04 11.87 14.10
CA ALA A 22 1.85 13.22 14.65
C ALA A 22 0.72 14.01 13.94
N GLN A 23 0.64 13.90 12.59
CA GLN A 23 -0.44 14.54 11.83
C GLN A 23 -1.82 13.93 12.13
N LEU A 24 -1.87 12.63 12.39
CA LEU A 24 -3.12 11.93 12.70
C LEU A 24 -3.58 12.18 14.15
N ASP A 25 -2.65 12.38 15.08
CA ASP A 25 -2.95 12.77 16.45
C ASP A 25 -3.55 14.19 16.47
N GLU A 26 -2.94 15.13 15.73
CA GLU A 26 -3.49 16.49 15.55
C GLU A 26 -4.89 16.46 14.88
N LEU A 27 -5.08 15.57 13.89
CA LEU A 27 -6.38 15.37 13.25
C LEU A 27 -7.43 14.90 14.27
N ALA A 28 -7.07 13.94 15.12
CA ALA A 28 -7.98 13.39 16.12
C ALA A 28 -8.38 14.46 17.17
N GLU A 29 -7.41 15.23 17.68
CA GLU A 29 -7.64 16.32 18.63
C GLU A 29 -8.56 17.40 18.03
N LEU A 30 -8.26 17.82 16.79
CA LEU A 30 -9.07 18.81 16.10
C LEU A 30 -10.50 18.31 15.79
N ALA A 31 -10.64 17.02 15.46
CA ALA A 31 -11.95 16.41 15.22
C ALA A 31 -12.81 16.35 16.49
N GLU A 32 -12.18 16.07 17.63
CA GLU A 32 -12.84 16.09 18.95
C GLU A 32 -13.26 17.52 19.34
N GLU A 33 -12.35 18.50 19.21
CA GLU A 33 -12.65 19.93 19.49
C GLU A 33 -13.86 20.44 18.65
N LYS A 34 -13.91 20.03 17.37
CA LYS A 34 -14.99 20.46 16.47
C LYS A 34 -16.23 19.57 16.50
N GLY A 35 -16.25 18.51 17.31
CA GLY A 35 -17.37 17.57 17.43
C GLY A 35 -17.70 16.81 16.12
N THR A 36 -16.72 16.58 15.27
CA THR A 36 -16.94 15.98 13.95
C THR A 36 -16.68 14.48 13.97
N ARG A 37 -17.73 13.67 14.00
CA ARG A 37 -17.64 12.20 14.01
C ARG A 37 -16.86 11.65 12.81
N TYR A 38 -17.15 12.14 11.61
CA TYR A 38 -16.46 11.69 10.38
C TYR A 38 -14.93 11.76 10.50
N TRP A 39 -14.40 12.91 10.93
CA TRP A 39 -12.95 13.11 11.01
C TRP A 39 -12.30 12.35 12.16
N ARG A 40 -13.01 12.17 13.27
CA ARG A 40 -12.57 11.33 14.38
C ARG A 40 -12.43 9.87 13.95
N ASP A 41 -13.46 9.34 13.26
CA ASP A 41 -13.45 7.96 12.79
C ASP A 41 -12.44 7.77 11.66
N ALA A 42 -12.20 8.81 10.82
CA ALA A 42 -11.13 8.83 9.82
C ALA A 42 -9.74 8.77 10.47
N ALA A 43 -9.47 9.61 11.47
CA ALA A 43 -8.20 9.59 12.19
C ALA A 43 -7.93 8.21 12.82
N MET A 44 -8.94 7.62 13.43
CA MET A 44 -8.84 6.32 14.10
C MET A 44 -8.39 5.19 13.16
N TRP A 45 -9.00 5.03 11.97
CA TRP A 45 -8.59 3.97 11.06
C TRP A 45 -7.22 4.24 10.43
N LEU A 46 -6.89 5.51 10.14
CA LEU A 46 -5.58 5.91 9.62
C LEU A 46 -4.46 5.65 10.63
N GLN A 47 -4.67 5.97 11.91
CA GLN A 47 -3.71 5.65 12.97
C GLN A 47 -3.45 4.14 13.06
N ARG A 48 -4.50 3.30 12.99
CA ARG A 48 -4.35 1.84 13.00
C ARG A 48 -3.59 1.34 11.78
N TRP A 49 -3.88 1.91 10.62
CA TRP A 49 -3.12 1.61 9.41
C TRP A 49 -1.63 1.94 9.55
N VAL A 50 -1.28 3.13 10.03
CA VAL A 50 0.12 3.53 10.25
C VAL A 50 0.83 2.60 11.23
N LEU A 51 0.19 2.23 12.33
CA LEU A 51 0.73 1.28 13.31
C LEU A 51 1.00 -0.09 12.67
N GLY A 52 0.09 -0.58 11.84
CA GLY A 52 0.26 -1.83 11.09
C GLY A 52 1.44 -1.79 10.11
N LEU A 53 1.65 -0.66 9.42
CA LEU A 53 2.78 -0.44 8.52
C LEU A 53 4.12 -0.34 9.28
N ALA A 54 4.12 0.29 10.46
CA ALA A 54 5.28 0.43 11.32
C ALA A 54 5.69 -0.90 12.01
N GLY A 55 4.98 -2.00 11.74
CA GLY A 55 5.27 -3.31 12.33
C GLY A 55 4.88 -3.43 13.81
N ARG A 56 4.12 -2.47 14.34
CA ARG A 56 3.73 -2.41 15.76
C ARG A 56 2.42 -3.13 16.08
N ALA A 57 1.76 -3.73 15.11
CA ALA A 57 0.48 -4.39 15.33
C ALA A 57 0.28 -5.66 14.50
N PRO A 58 0.76 -6.81 14.93
CA PRO A 58 0.17 -8.08 14.49
C PRO A 58 -1.17 -8.37 15.20
N GLU A 59 -1.42 -7.77 16.37
CA GLU A 59 -2.46 -8.19 17.31
C GLU A 59 -3.85 -7.65 17.01
N ASP A 60 -4.00 -6.74 16.01
CA ASP A 60 -5.22 -5.95 15.91
C ASP A 60 -5.93 -5.93 14.56
N ILE A 61 -6.00 -7.07 13.85
CA ILE A 61 -6.98 -7.19 12.74
C ILE A 61 -8.38 -6.84 13.22
N HIS A 62 -8.75 -7.28 14.43
CA HIS A 62 -10.04 -6.93 15.01
C HIS A 62 -10.22 -5.41 15.19
N MET A 63 -9.17 -4.72 15.66
CA MET A 63 -9.23 -3.27 15.83
C MET A 63 -9.23 -2.53 14.48
N LEU A 64 -8.45 -3.00 13.50
CA LEU A 64 -8.48 -2.45 12.15
C LEU A 64 -9.85 -2.65 11.50
N THR A 65 -10.41 -3.84 11.58
CA THR A 65 -11.74 -4.17 11.05
C THR A 65 -12.82 -3.33 11.73
N SER A 66 -12.75 -3.18 13.05
CA SER A 66 -13.67 -2.33 13.82
C SER A 66 -13.57 -0.87 13.40
N ALA A 67 -12.35 -0.34 13.26
CA ALA A 67 -12.12 1.04 12.83
C ALA A 67 -12.66 1.30 11.41
N ILE A 68 -12.43 0.38 10.47
CA ILE A 68 -12.97 0.45 9.11
C ILE A 68 -14.51 0.40 9.14
N THR A 69 -15.09 -0.51 9.93
CA THR A 69 -16.55 -0.65 10.07
C THR A 69 -17.18 0.62 10.65
N THR A 70 -16.55 1.18 11.69
CA THR A 70 -16.99 2.43 12.32
C THR A 70 -16.95 3.60 11.34
N PHE A 71 -15.84 3.75 10.60
CA PHE A 71 -15.73 4.80 9.58
C PHE A 71 -16.79 4.65 8.49
N ARG A 72 -17.00 3.43 7.98
CA ARG A 72 -18.04 3.15 6.98
C ARG A 72 -19.46 3.40 7.49
N SER A 73 -19.71 3.25 8.80
CA SER A 73 -21.01 3.56 9.40
C SER A 73 -21.39 5.04 9.33
N THR A 74 -20.43 5.93 9.01
CA THR A 74 -20.70 7.34 8.71
C THR A 74 -21.34 7.57 7.33
N GLY A 75 -21.47 6.50 6.52
CA GLY A 75 -21.87 6.58 5.11
C GLY A 75 -20.72 6.82 4.15
N ALA A 76 -19.48 6.89 4.64
CA ALA A 76 -18.30 7.12 3.81
C ALA A 76 -17.98 5.87 2.98
N THR A 77 -17.86 6.04 1.67
CA THR A 77 -17.38 5.03 0.72
C THR A 77 -15.94 5.30 0.26
N ILE A 78 -15.49 6.54 0.45
CA ILE A 78 -14.12 6.95 0.13
C ILE A 78 -13.10 6.11 0.88
N TYR A 79 -12.00 5.79 0.24
CA TYR A 79 -10.92 4.92 0.74
C TYR A 79 -11.29 3.44 0.95
N ALA A 80 -12.47 2.99 0.54
CA ALA A 80 -12.85 1.59 0.70
C ALA A 80 -11.86 0.61 0.04
N PRO A 81 -11.38 0.84 -1.20
CA PRO A 81 -10.35 -0.01 -1.80
C PRO A 81 -9.06 -0.04 -1.00
N THR A 82 -8.61 1.13 -0.54
CA THR A 82 -7.39 1.29 0.27
C THR A 82 -7.52 0.58 1.61
N GLN A 83 -8.62 0.77 2.34
CA GLN A 83 -8.89 0.12 3.63
C GLN A 83 -8.85 -1.41 3.52
N LEU A 84 -9.53 -1.97 2.51
CA LEU A 84 -9.59 -3.41 2.29
C LEU A 84 -8.24 -3.99 1.85
N SER A 85 -7.44 -3.26 1.07
CA SER A 85 -6.11 -3.71 0.67
C SER A 85 -5.15 -3.79 1.85
N TYR A 86 -5.24 -2.87 2.80
CA TYR A 86 -4.44 -2.93 4.03
C TYR A 86 -4.90 -4.02 4.98
N LEU A 87 -6.21 -4.26 5.07
CA LEU A 87 -6.74 -5.41 5.80
C LEU A 87 -6.22 -6.72 5.20
N ALA A 88 -6.22 -6.84 3.86
CA ALA A 88 -5.64 -7.98 3.16
C ALA A 88 -4.16 -8.17 3.47
N THR A 89 -3.39 -7.07 3.50
CA THR A 89 -1.97 -7.10 3.88
C THR A 89 -1.77 -7.55 5.33
N ALA A 90 -2.64 -7.12 6.26
CA ALA A 90 -2.59 -7.54 7.65
C ALA A 90 -2.88 -9.04 7.79
N TYR A 91 -3.92 -9.55 7.12
CA TYR A 91 -4.21 -10.99 7.07
C TYR A 91 -3.04 -11.80 6.51
N ALA A 92 -2.43 -11.35 5.41
CA ALA A 92 -1.29 -12.03 4.79
C ALA A 92 -0.07 -12.09 5.73
N LYS A 93 0.20 -11.04 6.53
CA LYS A 93 1.27 -11.03 7.54
C LYS A 93 1.04 -12.06 8.65
N LEU A 94 -0.21 -12.37 8.98
CA LEU A 94 -0.57 -13.40 9.97
C LEU A 94 -0.70 -14.80 9.37
N GLY A 95 -0.43 -15.00 8.09
CA GLY A 95 -0.59 -16.27 7.41
C GLY A 95 -2.05 -16.66 7.11
N GLN A 96 -2.99 -15.74 7.30
CA GLN A 96 -4.42 -15.92 7.00
C GLN A 96 -4.69 -15.63 5.52
N PHE A 97 -4.15 -16.46 4.64
CA PHE A 97 -4.12 -16.17 3.20
C PHE A 97 -5.50 -16.19 2.54
N ASP A 98 -6.45 -16.99 3.03
CA ASP A 98 -7.82 -17.01 2.49
C ASP A 98 -8.55 -15.71 2.78
N ASP A 99 -8.40 -15.18 4.00
CA ASP A 99 -8.93 -13.89 4.38
C ASP A 99 -8.27 -12.74 3.61
N ALA A 100 -6.95 -12.83 3.39
CA ALA A 100 -6.21 -11.88 2.57
C ALA A 100 -6.73 -11.86 1.11
N ARG A 101 -6.91 -13.03 0.49
CA ARG A 101 -7.46 -13.14 -0.86
C ARG A 101 -8.88 -12.60 -0.96
N ARG A 102 -9.74 -12.92 0.02
CA ARG A 102 -11.10 -12.37 0.05
C ARG A 102 -11.09 -10.85 0.14
N SER A 103 -10.32 -10.30 1.08
CA SER A 103 -10.25 -8.84 1.30
C SER A 103 -9.68 -8.10 0.08
N ILE A 104 -8.68 -8.66 -0.63
CA ILE A 104 -8.15 -8.02 -1.84
C ILE A 104 -9.15 -8.10 -3.00
N GLY A 105 -9.91 -9.19 -3.11
CA GLY A 105 -11.01 -9.30 -4.09
C GLY A 105 -12.11 -8.27 -3.83
N GLU A 106 -12.50 -8.08 -2.57
CA GLU A 106 -13.46 -7.05 -2.17
C GLU A 106 -12.92 -5.64 -2.44
N ALA A 107 -11.60 -5.39 -2.26
CA ALA A 107 -10.96 -4.12 -2.56
C ALA A 107 -11.03 -3.79 -4.07
N ILE A 108 -10.76 -4.77 -4.93
CA ILE A 108 -10.87 -4.63 -6.39
C ILE A 108 -12.31 -4.32 -6.79
N THR A 109 -13.28 -5.06 -6.27
CA THR A 109 -14.70 -4.82 -6.53
C THR A 109 -15.15 -3.43 -6.05
N ALA A 110 -14.68 -2.99 -4.87
CA ALA A 110 -14.98 -1.67 -4.34
C ALA A 110 -14.41 -0.57 -5.24
N MET A 111 -13.19 -0.73 -5.74
CA MET A 111 -12.55 0.20 -6.68
C MET A 111 -13.33 0.31 -8.00
N GLU A 112 -13.72 -0.84 -8.58
CA GLU A 112 -14.49 -0.87 -9.82
C GLU A 112 -15.87 -0.20 -9.67
N THR A 113 -16.49 -0.37 -8.51
CA THR A 113 -17.81 0.18 -8.20
C THR A 113 -17.75 1.69 -7.93
N SER A 114 -16.81 2.13 -7.09
CA SER A 114 -16.67 3.53 -6.69
C SER A 114 -15.98 4.40 -7.75
N LYS A 115 -15.25 3.77 -8.70
CA LYS A 115 -14.34 4.45 -9.64
C LYS A 115 -13.19 5.21 -8.94
N GLU A 116 -12.85 4.80 -7.74
CA GLU A 116 -11.74 5.35 -6.96
C GLU A 116 -10.41 4.71 -7.39
N THR A 117 -9.84 5.20 -8.48
CA THR A 117 -8.71 4.56 -9.17
C THR A 117 -7.33 5.08 -8.76
N TRP A 118 -7.24 6.11 -7.92
CA TRP A 118 -5.94 6.69 -7.53
C TRP A 118 -4.98 5.69 -6.88
N PHE A 119 -5.51 4.65 -6.22
CA PHE A 119 -4.77 3.60 -5.54
C PHE A 119 -4.64 2.30 -6.36
N GLU A 120 -5.15 2.26 -7.59
CA GLU A 120 -5.24 1.04 -8.42
C GLU A 120 -3.89 0.37 -8.65
N ALA A 121 -2.85 1.14 -8.88
CA ALA A 121 -1.50 0.60 -9.09
C ALA A 121 -1.01 -0.17 -7.84
N GLU A 122 -1.12 0.43 -6.65
CA GLU A 122 -0.69 -0.19 -5.40
C GLU A 122 -1.60 -1.35 -5.01
N LEU A 123 -2.90 -1.27 -5.27
CA LEU A 123 -3.85 -2.35 -5.06
C LEU A 123 -3.45 -3.61 -5.84
N ASN A 124 -3.14 -3.47 -7.13
CA ASN A 124 -2.65 -4.58 -7.95
C ASN A 124 -1.29 -5.11 -7.45
N ARG A 125 -0.37 -4.22 -7.04
CA ARG A 125 0.90 -4.65 -6.45
C ARG A 125 0.70 -5.50 -5.19
N ILE A 126 -0.18 -5.07 -4.28
CA ILE A 126 -0.54 -5.82 -3.07
C ILE A 126 -1.18 -7.17 -3.43
N ALA A 127 -2.04 -7.22 -4.44
CA ALA A 127 -2.64 -8.47 -4.92
C ALA A 127 -1.58 -9.47 -5.40
N GLY A 128 -0.56 -9.01 -6.12
CA GLY A 128 0.58 -9.81 -6.54
C GLY A 128 1.40 -10.34 -5.36
N GLU A 129 1.67 -9.49 -4.37
CA GLU A 129 2.38 -9.90 -3.15
C GLU A 129 1.62 -10.99 -2.36
N ILE A 130 0.29 -10.90 -2.31
CA ILE A 130 -0.56 -11.89 -1.66
C ILE A 130 -0.55 -13.20 -2.44
N ALA A 131 -0.58 -13.15 -3.78
CA ALA A 131 -0.50 -14.32 -4.63
C ALA A 131 0.79 -15.13 -4.41
N LEU A 132 1.92 -14.43 -4.19
CA LEU A 132 3.21 -15.08 -3.89
C LEU A 132 3.29 -15.69 -2.47
N LYS A 133 2.55 -15.14 -1.51
CA LYS A 133 2.60 -15.54 -0.09
C LYS A 133 1.55 -16.59 0.29
N SER A 134 0.66 -16.93 -0.62
CA SER A 134 -0.38 -17.93 -0.36
C SER A 134 0.21 -19.33 -0.06
N SER A 135 -0.59 -20.21 0.53
CA SER A 135 -0.22 -21.61 0.76
C SER A 135 0.17 -22.37 -0.52
N GLU A 136 -0.35 -21.90 -1.65
CA GLU A 136 0.00 -22.33 -3.01
C GLU A 136 0.41 -21.08 -3.79
N PRO A 137 1.73 -20.72 -3.78
CA PRO A 137 2.21 -19.53 -4.46
C PRO A 137 1.95 -19.60 -5.97
N ASP A 138 1.29 -18.58 -6.50
CA ASP A 138 1.01 -18.43 -7.93
C ASP A 138 1.85 -17.32 -8.53
N ALA A 139 3.05 -17.70 -9.00
CA ALA A 139 3.99 -16.75 -9.59
C ALA A 139 3.48 -16.13 -10.90
N ALA A 140 2.72 -16.89 -11.70
CA ALA A 140 2.16 -16.38 -12.95
C ALA A 140 1.10 -15.32 -12.66
N LYS A 141 0.22 -15.58 -11.70
CA LYS A 141 -0.79 -14.62 -11.27
C LYS A 141 -0.18 -13.37 -10.63
N ALA A 142 0.88 -13.54 -9.86
CA ALA A 142 1.61 -12.42 -9.27
C ALA A 142 2.24 -11.54 -10.36
N GLU A 143 2.85 -12.14 -11.38
CA GLU A 143 3.43 -11.43 -12.54
C GLU A 143 2.36 -10.62 -13.25
N GLU A 144 1.17 -11.18 -13.56
CA GLU A 144 0.04 -10.46 -14.16
C GLU A 144 -0.37 -9.23 -13.34
N TYR A 145 -0.46 -9.37 -12.01
CA TYR A 145 -0.80 -8.27 -11.12
C TYR A 145 0.27 -7.18 -11.10
N PHE A 146 1.56 -7.55 -11.06
CA PHE A 146 2.65 -6.56 -11.07
C PHE A 146 2.75 -5.83 -12.40
N GLU A 147 2.55 -6.52 -13.54
CA GLU A 147 2.50 -5.91 -14.86
C GLU A 147 1.33 -4.93 -14.97
N ARG A 148 0.14 -5.29 -14.44
CA ARG A 148 -1.00 -4.39 -14.37
C ARG A 148 -0.69 -3.18 -13.48
N ALA A 149 -0.09 -3.38 -12.32
CA ALA A 149 0.33 -2.29 -11.43
C ALA A 149 1.26 -1.30 -12.14
N LEU A 150 2.24 -1.80 -12.89
CA LEU A 150 3.16 -1.01 -13.71
C LEU A 150 2.43 -0.22 -14.80
N ALA A 151 1.53 -0.87 -15.54
CA ALA A 151 0.77 -0.24 -16.60
C ALA A 151 -0.09 0.91 -16.08
N VAL A 152 -0.80 0.69 -14.97
CA VAL A 152 -1.63 1.69 -14.31
C VAL A 152 -0.77 2.85 -13.78
N ALA A 153 0.33 2.56 -13.09
CA ALA A 153 1.22 3.59 -12.56
C ALA A 153 1.80 4.49 -13.68
N ARG A 154 2.17 3.90 -14.82
CA ARG A 154 2.64 4.63 -16.00
C ARG A 154 1.54 5.49 -16.62
N GLN A 155 0.34 4.96 -16.77
CA GLN A 155 -0.82 5.71 -17.26
C GLN A 155 -1.15 6.90 -16.37
N GLN A 156 -1.07 6.72 -15.06
CA GLN A 156 -1.31 7.77 -14.06
C GLN A 156 -0.11 8.71 -13.86
N GLN A 157 1.04 8.42 -14.48
CA GLN A 157 2.31 9.12 -14.25
C GLN A 157 2.74 9.12 -12.76
N ALA A 158 2.33 8.11 -12.02
CA ALA A 158 2.55 7.95 -10.59
C ALA A 158 3.90 7.27 -10.33
N LYS A 159 5.01 8.01 -10.39
CA LYS A 159 6.38 7.49 -10.36
C LYS A 159 6.72 6.68 -9.11
N SER A 160 6.19 7.05 -7.95
CA SER A 160 6.40 6.26 -6.73
C SER A 160 5.72 4.89 -6.80
N TRP A 161 4.52 4.81 -7.39
CA TRP A 161 3.85 3.52 -7.63
C TRP A 161 4.54 2.71 -8.72
N GLU A 162 5.03 3.37 -9.78
CA GLU A 162 5.83 2.70 -10.82
C GLU A 162 7.09 2.06 -10.23
N LEU A 163 7.80 2.77 -9.34
CA LEU A 163 8.98 2.25 -8.66
C LEU A 163 8.65 1.00 -7.80
N ARG A 164 7.60 1.07 -7.00
CA ARG A 164 7.17 -0.07 -6.16
C ARG A 164 6.75 -1.28 -6.98
N ALA A 165 5.99 -1.08 -8.04
CA ALA A 165 5.58 -2.15 -8.95
C ALA A 165 6.78 -2.76 -9.66
N ALA A 166 7.71 -1.92 -10.15
CA ALA A 166 8.96 -2.37 -10.78
C ALA A 166 9.83 -3.17 -9.80
N MET A 167 9.95 -2.75 -8.54
CA MET A 167 10.68 -3.50 -7.52
C MET A 167 10.05 -4.87 -7.25
N SER A 168 8.72 -4.95 -7.12
CA SER A 168 8.03 -6.22 -6.87
C SER A 168 8.22 -7.19 -8.03
N LEU A 169 8.08 -6.73 -9.27
CA LEU A 169 8.30 -7.54 -10.47
C LEU A 169 9.78 -7.93 -10.64
N ALA A 170 10.70 -7.01 -10.36
CA ALA A 170 12.13 -7.29 -10.43
C ALA A 170 12.56 -8.34 -9.40
N ARG A 171 12.02 -8.32 -8.19
CA ARG A 171 12.25 -9.37 -7.17
C ARG A 171 11.73 -10.72 -7.66
N LEU A 172 10.53 -10.78 -8.22
CA LEU A 172 9.97 -12.01 -8.79
C LEU A 172 10.86 -12.55 -9.92
N TRP A 173 11.29 -11.70 -10.84
CA TRP A 173 12.15 -12.10 -11.96
C TRP A 173 13.56 -12.52 -11.50
N ARG A 174 14.15 -11.84 -10.51
CA ARG A 174 15.41 -12.27 -9.87
C ARG A 174 15.27 -13.70 -9.33
N ASP A 175 14.20 -13.98 -8.60
CA ASP A 175 13.96 -15.28 -7.97
C ASP A 175 13.68 -16.39 -9.01
N GLN A 176 13.26 -16.02 -10.22
CA GLN A 176 13.12 -16.89 -11.39
C GLN A 176 14.43 -17.01 -12.22
N GLY A 177 15.53 -16.37 -11.81
CA GLY A 177 16.79 -16.33 -12.56
C GLY A 177 16.82 -15.36 -13.75
N LYS A 178 15.79 -14.53 -13.94
CA LYS A 178 15.69 -13.53 -14.99
C LYS A 178 16.37 -12.20 -14.57
N VAL A 179 17.61 -12.27 -14.09
CA VAL A 179 18.33 -11.17 -13.46
C VAL A 179 18.49 -9.97 -14.37
N GLN A 180 18.88 -10.21 -15.64
CA GLN A 180 19.07 -9.13 -16.61
C GLN A 180 17.77 -8.38 -16.90
N GLN A 181 16.66 -9.09 -17.08
CA GLN A 181 15.34 -8.48 -17.31
C GLN A 181 14.89 -7.65 -16.11
N ALA A 182 15.11 -8.16 -14.88
CA ALA A 182 14.82 -7.43 -13.65
C ALA A 182 15.58 -6.11 -13.58
N ARG A 183 16.87 -6.12 -13.93
CA ARG A 183 17.71 -4.92 -13.97
C ARG A 183 17.27 -3.93 -15.04
N GLU A 184 16.99 -4.41 -16.24
CA GLU A 184 16.52 -3.57 -17.37
C GLU A 184 15.18 -2.90 -17.07
N LEU A 185 14.32 -3.55 -16.28
CA LEU A 185 13.08 -2.97 -15.82
C LEU A 185 13.31 -1.89 -14.76
N LEU A 186 14.08 -2.20 -13.71
CA LEU A 186 14.17 -1.35 -12.52
C LEU A 186 15.08 -0.14 -12.71
N ALA A 187 16.23 -0.30 -13.39
CA ALA A 187 17.24 0.74 -13.50
C ALA A 187 16.72 2.06 -14.12
N PRO A 188 15.97 2.06 -15.24
CA PRO A 188 15.45 3.30 -15.81
C PRO A 188 14.36 3.95 -14.91
N VAL A 189 13.57 3.16 -14.19
CA VAL A 189 12.57 3.70 -13.26
C VAL A 189 13.25 4.38 -12.06
N TYR A 190 14.26 3.75 -11.48
CA TYR A 190 15.08 4.35 -10.42
C TYR A 190 15.82 5.60 -10.90
N GLY A 191 16.41 5.54 -12.09
CA GLY A 191 17.17 6.66 -12.67
C GLY A 191 16.34 7.90 -13.04
N TRP A 192 15.02 7.80 -13.00
CA TRP A 192 14.13 8.95 -13.17
C TRP A 192 14.18 9.92 -11.98
N PHE A 193 14.44 9.42 -10.77
CA PHE A 193 14.46 10.21 -9.55
C PHE A 193 15.75 11.03 -9.45
N THR A 194 15.62 12.30 -9.08
CA THR A 194 16.73 13.25 -8.89
C THR A 194 16.91 13.66 -7.43
N GLU A 195 15.95 13.29 -6.56
CA GLU A 195 15.94 13.62 -5.14
C GLU A 195 15.21 12.54 -4.33
N GLY A 196 15.15 12.66 -3.00
CA GLY A 196 14.43 11.74 -2.12
C GLY A 196 15.15 10.40 -1.91
N PHE A 197 16.46 10.32 -2.18
CA PHE A 197 17.26 9.09 -2.04
C PHE A 197 17.42 8.60 -0.59
N ASP A 198 16.98 9.37 0.37
CA ASP A 198 16.86 9.02 1.78
C ASP A 198 15.54 8.35 2.13
N THR A 199 14.55 8.34 1.22
CA THR A 199 13.29 7.64 1.41
C THR A 199 13.47 6.12 1.37
N ARG A 200 12.54 5.41 2.03
CA ARG A 200 12.58 3.95 2.10
C ARG A 200 12.59 3.29 0.73
N ASP A 201 11.68 3.69 -0.15
CA ASP A 201 11.50 3.04 -1.45
C ASP A 201 12.72 3.19 -2.36
N LEU A 202 13.36 4.37 -2.38
CA LEU A 202 14.57 4.59 -3.17
C LEU A 202 15.80 3.86 -2.59
N LYS A 203 15.91 3.74 -1.26
CA LYS A 203 16.94 2.90 -0.63
C LYS A 203 16.77 1.42 -0.96
N GLU A 204 15.53 0.91 -0.90
CA GLU A 204 15.24 -0.48 -1.26
C GLU A 204 15.48 -0.76 -2.74
N ALA A 205 15.10 0.17 -3.63
CA ALA A 205 15.36 0.05 -5.06
C ALA A 205 16.86 0.03 -5.39
N LYS A 206 17.63 0.90 -4.72
CA LYS A 206 19.10 0.91 -4.87
C LYS A 206 19.73 -0.41 -4.42
N ALA A 207 19.34 -0.91 -3.25
CA ALA A 207 19.83 -2.18 -2.74
C ALA A 207 19.52 -3.34 -3.70
N LEU A 208 18.29 -3.39 -4.24
CA LEU A 208 17.91 -4.41 -5.23
C LEU A 208 18.73 -4.29 -6.52
N LEU A 209 18.97 -3.07 -7.02
CA LEU A 209 19.83 -2.87 -8.20
C LEU A 209 21.27 -3.34 -7.96
N ASP A 210 21.81 -3.13 -6.77
CA ASP A 210 23.16 -3.59 -6.39
C ASP A 210 23.20 -5.14 -6.34
N GLU A 211 22.16 -5.79 -5.79
CA GLU A 211 22.01 -7.26 -5.83
C GLU A 211 21.94 -7.79 -7.27
N LEU A 212 21.21 -7.11 -8.17
CA LEU A 212 21.05 -7.51 -9.57
C LEU A 212 22.32 -7.26 -10.43
N ALA A 213 23.30 -6.54 -9.89
CA ALA A 213 24.57 -6.27 -10.56
C ALA A 213 25.71 -7.22 -10.13
N ALA A 214 25.50 -7.98 -9.05
CA ALA A 214 26.48 -8.93 -8.50
C ALA A 214 26.50 -10.27 -9.25
#